data_bb790b6b628ab40fb47c2474168951c4
#
_entry.id   bb790b6b628ab40fb47c2474168951c4
#
_cell.length_a   1.000
_cell.length_b   1.000
_cell.length_c   1.000
_cell.angle_alpha   90.00
_cell.angle_beta   90.00
_cell.angle_gamma   90.00
#
_symmetry.space_group_name_H-M   'P 1'
#
loop_
_entity.id
_entity.type
_entity.pdbx_description
1 polymer ?
#
loop_
_entity_poly.entity_id
_entity_poly.type
_entity_poly.pdbx_seq_one_letter_code
_entity_poly.pdbx_strand_id
1 'polypeptide(L)'
;MKVSVYTLGCKVNTYESEYVINEFKKKGYEIVPFDEEADIYVVNTCTVTNNSDQKSRKIIRSACKNKNKVVVVMGCYSQIKPDVVRDIEGVSIVLGNKDKNKVVELVEAYLKDKESFQNIYDLSNSKFEDMYLDNFENHTRAFVKIQDGCNNYCSYCIIPYARGNVRSKDKNIVINEIKSLVKNGYKEVVLTGIHTGHYGQDLKEYDFSDLLMELEKIDGLERIRISSIEITELTDKFIEVLKNSKKIVNHIHIPLQSGCDKILKLMNRKYDMNYYIDKINKIREVRPDMAVTTDVIVGFPNETDEDFKITKENIKKIKFTELHVFPYSKREGTPAASMLNQVDGNVKKQRVNELLKVSELLKEKFYNKYINTYDYVLTETYEDGYLIGHLSNYGKVKFKGNKEDINKIIKIKLNNYNNDMYGAVSSTILENITN
;
A
#
# COMPACT_ATOMS: atom_id res chain seq x y z
N MET A 1 17.86 21.87 -14.14
CA MET A 1 18.05 21.64 -12.69
C MET A 1 17.72 20.20 -12.40
N LYS A 2 18.42 19.59 -11.46
CA LYS A 2 18.25 18.22 -11.02
C LYS A 2 17.28 18.13 -9.83
N VAL A 3 16.38 17.17 -9.86
CA VAL A 3 15.39 16.92 -8.80
C VAL A 3 15.53 15.49 -8.30
N SER A 4 15.55 15.33 -7.00
CA SER A 4 15.51 14.03 -6.37
C SER A 4 14.27 13.91 -5.47
N VAL A 5 13.54 12.79 -5.59
CA VAL A 5 12.33 12.52 -4.81
C VAL A 5 12.53 11.28 -3.95
N TYR A 6 12.36 11.41 -2.64
CA TYR A 6 12.41 10.29 -1.71
C TYR A 6 11.05 10.01 -1.10
N THR A 7 10.58 8.77 -1.22
CA THR A 7 9.26 8.36 -0.74
C THR A 7 9.37 7.45 0.47
N LEU A 8 8.70 7.82 1.54
CA LEU A 8 8.46 6.99 2.72
C LEU A 8 6.98 6.63 2.82
N GLY A 9 6.68 5.45 3.31
CA GLY A 9 5.32 5.08 3.70
C GLY A 9 4.63 4.08 2.77
N CYS A 10 3.41 4.41 2.35
CA CYS A 10 2.49 3.49 1.70
C CYS A 10 2.39 3.71 0.18
N LYS A 11 1.64 2.83 -0.50
CA LYS A 11 1.38 2.92 -1.95
C LYS A 11 0.71 4.24 -2.37
N VAL A 12 -0.06 4.87 -1.46
CA VAL A 12 -0.62 6.22 -1.70
C VAL A 12 0.51 7.25 -1.82
N ASN A 13 1.50 7.22 -0.90
CA ASN A 13 2.67 8.09 -1.00
C ASN A 13 3.48 7.81 -2.27
N THR A 14 3.61 6.55 -2.68
CA THR A 14 4.29 6.19 -3.93
C THR A 14 3.58 6.83 -5.13
N TYR A 15 2.26 6.69 -5.24
CA TYR A 15 1.47 7.33 -6.29
C TYR A 15 1.66 8.85 -6.32
N GLU A 16 1.58 9.49 -5.15
CA GLU A 16 1.75 10.95 -5.02
C GLU A 16 3.16 11.40 -5.44
N SER A 17 4.19 10.63 -5.11
CA SER A 17 5.57 10.93 -5.51
C SER A 17 5.81 10.72 -7.01
N GLU A 18 5.26 9.68 -7.60
CA GLU A 18 5.32 9.46 -9.06
C GLU A 18 4.64 10.60 -9.82
N TYR A 19 3.51 11.10 -9.31
CA TYR A 19 2.86 12.27 -9.87
C TYR A 19 3.81 13.50 -9.84
N VAL A 20 4.44 13.77 -8.71
CA VAL A 20 5.39 14.89 -8.58
C VAL A 20 6.59 14.73 -9.50
N ILE A 21 7.14 13.51 -9.62
CA ILE A 21 8.24 13.19 -10.56
C ILE A 21 7.81 13.52 -12.00
N ASN A 22 6.63 13.07 -12.42
CA ASN A 22 6.13 13.30 -13.77
C ASN A 22 5.91 14.79 -14.05
N GLU A 23 5.38 15.56 -13.09
CA GLU A 23 5.19 17.00 -13.25
C GLU A 23 6.54 17.74 -13.38
N PHE A 24 7.56 17.39 -12.60
CA PHE A 24 8.91 17.94 -12.79
C PHE A 24 9.49 17.61 -14.17
N LYS A 25 9.33 16.37 -14.65
CA LYS A 25 9.77 15.97 -16.00
C LYS A 25 9.10 16.76 -17.11
N LYS A 26 7.78 16.96 -17.02
CA LYS A 26 7.01 17.77 -17.99
C LYS A 26 7.54 19.21 -18.07
N LYS A 27 8.12 19.72 -16.99
CA LYS A 27 8.74 21.04 -16.91
C LYS A 27 10.24 21.04 -17.30
N GLY A 28 10.79 19.90 -17.74
CA GLY A 28 12.16 19.78 -18.21
C GLY A 28 13.22 19.63 -17.11
N TYR A 29 12.82 19.28 -15.88
CA TYR A 29 13.77 18.94 -14.82
C TYR A 29 14.31 17.52 -15.02
N GLU A 30 15.58 17.31 -14.70
CA GLU A 30 16.25 16.00 -14.69
C GLU A 30 15.98 15.31 -13.36
N ILE A 31 15.48 14.09 -13.37
CA ILE A 31 15.26 13.29 -12.16
C ILE A 31 16.49 12.44 -11.89
N VAL A 32 17.04 12.53 -10.68
CA VAL A 32 18.22 11.79 -10.24
C VAL A 32 17.94 10.98 -8.97
N PRO A 33 18.67 9.87 -8.73
CA PRO A 33 18.63 9.12 -7.49
C PRO A 33 18.92 9.99 -6.26
N PHE A 34 18.45 9.55 -5.08
CA PHE A 34 18.56 10.36 -3.85
C PHE A 34 19.98 10.44 -3.28
N ASP A 35 20.85 9.53 -3.64
CA ASP A 35 22.27 9.49 -3.31
C ASP A 35 23.14 10.33 -4.25
N GLU A 36 22.58 10.82 -5.36
CA GLU A 36 23.22 11.80 -6.24
C GLU A 36 22.93 13.24 -5.81
N GLU A 37 23.79 14.16 -6.27
CA GLU A 37 23.59 15.58 -6.01
C GLU A 37 22.45 16.16 -6.85
N ALA A 38 21.47 16.77 -6.18
CA ALA A 38 20.32 17.43 -6.79
C ALA A 38 20.22 18.91 -6.36
N ASP A 39 19.54 19.73 -7.16
CA ASP A 39 19.24 21.13 -6.85
C ASP A 39 18.00 21.24 -5.95
N ILE A 40 17.07 20.29 -6.13
CA ILE A 40 15.80 20.22 -5.43
C ILE A 40 15.63 18.81 -4.86
N TYR A 41 15.33 18.72 -3.58
CA TYR A 41 14.97 17.48 -2.90
C TYR A 41 13.53 17.53 -2.45
N VAL A 42 12.72 16.54 -2.84
CA VAL A 42 11.34 16.36 -2.36
C VAL A 42 11.28 15.13 -1.48
N VAL A 43 10.87 15.28 -0.22
CA VAL A 43 10.73 14.18 0.74
C VAL A 43 9.26 13.97 1.07
N ASN A 44 8.66 12.89 0.56
CA ASN A 44 7.31 12.48 0.91
C ASN A 44 7.33 11.60 2.17
N THR A 45 6.76 12.11 3.24
CA THR A 45 6.94 11.60 4.61
C THR A 45 5.82 10.69 5.09
N CYS A 46 6.13 9.81 6.02
CA CYS A 46 5.21 8.89 6.69
C CYS A 46 5.19 9.12 8.20
N THR A 47 4.05 8.85 8.86
CA THR A 47 3.86 9.02 10.32
C THR A 47 3.07 7.87 10.97
N VAL A 48 2.97 6.70 10.33
CA VAL A 48 2.18 5.59 10.87
C VAL A 48 2.76 5.05 12.18
N THR A 49 4.09 5.03 12.32
CA THR A 49 4.80 4.57 13.52
C THR A 49 5.87 5.57 13.97
N ASN A 50 6.33 5.47 15.22
CA ASN A 50 7.46 6.27 15.70
C ASN A 50 8.74 6.04 14.89
N ASN A 51 8.96 4.80 14.40
CA ASN A 51 10.08 4.50 13.51
C ASN A 51 9.95 5.23 12.17
N SER A 52 8.72 5.38 11.66
CA SER A 52 8.46 6.15 10.44
C SER A 52 8.78 7.63 10.63
N ASP A 53 8.44 8.21 11.78
CA ASP A 53 8.80 9.60 12.13
C ASP A 53 10.32 9.79 12.22
N GLN A 54 11.03 8.85 12.87
CA GLN A 54 12.49 8.89 12.95
C GLN A 54 13.15 8.80 11.57
N LYS A 55 12.68 7.88 10.73
CA LYS A 55 13.14 7.75 9.34
C LYS A 55 12.86 9.02 8.54
N SER A 56 11.66 9.60 8.66
CA SER A 56 11.29 10.86 8.00
C SER A 56 12.28 11.97 8.37
N ARG A 57 12.53 12.21 9.67
CA ARG A 57 13.51 13.21 10.12
C ARG A 57 14.94 12.93 9.63
N LYS A 58 15.35 11.65 9.61
CA LYS A 58 16.70 11.27 9.12
C LYS A 58 16.86 11.62 7.63
N ILE A 59 15.86 11.32 6.80
CA ILE A 59 15.90 11.60 5.37
C ILE A 59 15.84 13.11 5.11
N ILE A 60 14.96 13.85 5.80
CA ILE A 60 14.89 15.32 5.70
C ILE A 60 16.26 15.94 6.02
N ARG A 61 16.88 15.57 7.13
CA ARG A 61 18.23 16.08 7.49
C ARG A 61 19.29 15.67 6.47
N SER A 62 19.16 14.51 5.83
CA SER A 62 20.07 14.10 4.75
C SER A 62 19.92 14.99 3.52
N ALA A 63 18.69 15.34 3.13
CA ALA A 63 18.43 16.29 2.04
C ALA A 63 18.97 17.69 2.34
N CYS A 64 18.94 18.12 3.60
CA CYS A 64 19.40 19.45 4.05
C CYS A 64 20.93 19.56 4.22
N LYS A 65 21.71 18.48 4.08
CA LYS A 65 23.17 18.53 4.26
C LYS A 65 23.87 19.46 3.27
N ASN A 66 23.37 19.55 2.06
CA ASN A 66 23.94 20.38 1.01
C ASN A 66 23.35 21.80 1.10
N LYS A 67 24.17 22.79 1.44
CA LYS A 67 23.75 24.19 1.50
C LYS A 67 23.32 24.68 0.10
N ASN A 68 22.40 25.65 0.09
CA ASN A 68 21.85 26.28 -1.11
C ASN A 68 20.97 25.38 -2.02
N LYS A 69 20.43 24.28 -1.50
CA LYS A 69 19.46 23.43 -2.20
C LYS A 69 18.03 23.74 -1.73
N VAL A 70 17.06 23.46 -2.58
CA VAL A 70 15.65 23.56 -2.22
C VAL A 70 15.20 22.23 -1.61
N VAL A 71 14.73 22.24 -0.38
CA VAL A 71 14.21 21.04 0.28
C VAL A 71 12.72 21.22 0.55
N VAL A 72 11.92 20.40 -0.14
CA VAL A 72 10.48 20.31 0.02
C VAL A 72 10.14 19.10 0.87
N VAL A 73 9.38 19.29 1.92
CA VAL A 73 8.89 18.19 2.76
C VAL A 73 7.37 18.17 2.68
N MET A 74 6.81 17.01 2.29
CA MET A 74 5.37 16.81 2.18
C MET A 74 4.92 15.51 2.84
N GLY A 75 3.61 15.33 3.04
CA GLY A 75 3.02 14.06 3.47
C GLY A 75 2.53 14.02 4.90
N CYS A 76 2.39 12.80 5.45
CA CYS A 76 1.69 12.61 6.72
C CYS A 76 2.46 13.15 7.93
N TYR A 77 3.79 13.04 7.95
CA TYR A 77 4.58 13.55 9.08
C TYR A 77 4.57 15.08 9.12
N SER A 78 4.78 15.73 7.98
CA SER A 78 4.69 17.20 7.90
C SER A 78 3.28 17.73 8.19
N GLN A 79 2.22 16.98 7.86
CA GLN A 79 0.84 17.35 8.24
C GLN A 79 0.63 17.33 9.76
N ILE A 80 1.20 16.34 10.47
CA ILE A 80 0.98 16.16 11.93
C ILE A 80 1.95 16.96 12.79
N LYS A 81 3.17 17.16 12.33
CA LYS A 81 4.25 17.83 13.07
C LYS A 81 4.93 18.90 12.18
N PRO A 82 4.17 19.86 11.66
CA PRO A 82 4.70 20.85 10.70
C PRO A 82 5.81 21.72 11.29
N ASP A 83 5.66 22.17 12.55
CA ASP A 83 6.64 23.02 13.19
C ASP A 83 7.97 22.29 13.41
N VAL A 84 7.90 21.01 13.82
CA VAL A 84 9.11 20.16 13.94
C VAL A 84 9.84 20.00 12.62
N VAL A 85 9.11 19.96 11.51
CA VAL A 85 9.69 19.86 10.16
C VAL A 85 10.28 21.19 9.72
N ARG A 86 9.55 22.29 9.91
CA ARG A 86 9.99 23.65 9.57
C ARG A 86 11.27 24.05 10.31
N ASP A 87 11.37 23.64 11.58
CA ASP A 87 12.52 24.00 12.45
C ASP A 87 13.79 23.16 12.10
N ILE A 88 13.73 22.23 11.13
CA ILE A 88 14.93 21.57 10.60
C ILE A 88 15.64 22.56 9.68
N GLU A 89 16.87 22.99 10.05
CA GLU A 89 17.68 23.89 9.25
C GLU A 89 17.86 23.35 7.82
N GLY A 90 17.59 24.20 6.82
CA GLY A 90 17.69 23.88 5.38
C GLY A 90 16.40 23.43 4.72
N VAL A 91 15.30 23.26 5.48
CA VAL A 91 13.97 23.04 4.89
C VAL A 91 13.44 24.34 4.30
N SER A 92 13.05 24.29 3.01
CA SER A 92 12.56 25.45 2.26
C SER A 92 11.03 25.53 2.22
N ILE A 93 10.37 24.39 2.00
CA ILE A 93 8.91 24.31 1.81
C ILE A 93 8.37 23.15 2.64
N VAL A 94 7.32 23.43 3.42
CA VAL A 94 6.60 22.41 4.20
C VAL A 94 5.16 22.31 3.70
N LEU A 95 4.78 21.15 3.17
CA LEU A 95 3.42 20.84 2.74
C LEU A 95 2.85 19.69 3.57
N GLY A 96 1.55 19.75 3.81
CA GLY A 96 0.82 18.63 4.40
C GLY A 96 0.41 17.58 3.36
N ASN A 97 -0.82 17.12 3.49
CA ASN A 97 -1.45 16.18 2.57
C ASN A 97 -2.41 16.86 1.57
N LYS A 98 -2.21 18.15 1.29
CA LYS A 98 -2.89 18.95 0.29
C LYS A 98 -1.86 19.75 -0.52
N ASP A 99 -2.25 20.19 -1.72
CA ASP A 99 -1.43 20.92 -2.68
C ASP A 99 -0.19 20.16 -3.21
N LYS A 100 -0.20 18.82 -3.09
CA LYS A 100 0.88 17.99 -3.66
C LYS A 100 0.90 18.03 -5.18
N ASN A 101 -0.26 18.26 -5.80
CA ASN A 101 -0.38 18.50 -7.24
C ASN A 101 0.22 19.84 -7.70
N LYS A 102 0.53 20.75 -6.77
CA LYS A 102 1.13 22.06 -7.04
C LYS A 102 2.61 22.16 -6.65
N VAL A 103 3.23 21.05 -6.25
CA VAL A 103 4.63 21.06 -5.74
C VAL A 103 5.58 21.79 -6.70
N VAL A 104 5.47 21.56 -8.01
CA VAL A 104 6.35 22.17 -9.00
C VAL A 104 6.16 23.70 -9.06
N GLU A 105 4.92 24.16 -9.08
CA GLU A 105 4.59 25.61 -9.06
C GLU A 105 5.11 26.29 -7.78
N LEU A 106 4.95 25.62 -6.64
CA LEU A 106 5.42 26.12 -5.34
C LEU A 106 6.96 26.19 -5.28
N VAL A 107 7.65 25.22 -5.88
CA VAL A 107 9.11 25.25 -6.01
C VAL A 107 9.55 26.37 -6.95
N GLU A 108 8.89 26.56 -8.10
CA GLU A 108 9.19 27.65 -9.03
C GLU A 108 8.97 29.03 -8.37
N ALA A 109 7.93 29.20 -7.55
CA ALA A 109 7.71 30.41 -6.76
C ALA A 109 8.84 30.64 -5.75
N TYR A 110 9.19 29.61 -4.95
CA TYR A 110 10.30 29.70 -4.00
C TYR A 110 11.63 30.08 -4.68
N LEU A 111 11.91 29.53 -5.88
CA LEU A 111 13.15 29.85 -6.61
C LEU A 111 13.25 31.33 -7.01
N LYS A 112 12.12 32.02 -7.19
CA LYS A 112 12.05 33.46 -7.48
C LYS A 112 12.24 34.31 -6.23
N ASP A 113 11.48 34.01 -5.19
CA ASP A 113 11.33 34.89 -4.02
C ASP A 113 12.29 34.54 -2.88
N LYS A 114 12.74 33.25 -2.83
CA LYS A 114 13.63 32.69 -1.78
C LYS A 114 13.02 32.75 -0.36
N GLU A 115 11.70 32.92 -0.25
CA GLU A 115 11.00 32.93 1.02
C GLU A 115 10.48 31.54 1.38
N SER A 116 10.93 30.98 2.51
CA SER A 116 10.44 29.69 3.02
C SER A 116 8.99 29.83 3.49
N PHE A 117 8.17 28.81 3.21
CA PHE A 117 6.77 28.82 3.61
C PHE A 117 6.27 27.45 4.04
N GLN A 118 5.11 27.48 4.70
CA GLN A 118 4.43 26.29 5.20
C GLN A 118 2.94 26.34 4.80
N ASN A 119 2.46 25.32 4.09
CA ASN A 119 1.06 25.15 3.71
C ASN A 119 0.47 23.91 4.38
N ILE A 120 -0.17 24.11 5.50
CA ILE A 120 -0.87 23.06 6.25
C ILE A 120 -2.34 23.44 6.38
N TYR A 121 -3.20 22.51 6.04
CA TYR A 121 -4.65 22.75 6.00
C TYR A 121 -5.39 21.77 6.90
N ASP A 122 -6.54 22.18 7.40
CA ASP A 122 -7.56 21.26 7.88
C ASP A 122 -8.14 20.49 6.69
N LEU A 123 -8.05 19.16 6.76
CA LEU A 123 -8.46 18.27 5.67
C LEU A 123 -9.88 17.72 5.85
N SER A 124 -10.60 18.09 6.91
CA SER A 124 -11.94 17.57 7.22
C SER A 124 -12.96 17.81 6.10
N ASN A 125 -12.86 18.94 5.39
CA ASN A 125 -13.74 19.30 4.28
C ASN A 125 -13.01 19.41 2.93
N SER A 126 -11.83 18.82 2.81
CA SER A 126 -11.08 18.85 1.55
C SER A 126 -11.72 17.94 0.50
N LYS A 127 -11.68 18.35 -0.76
CA LYS A 127 -12.02 17.50 -1.92
C LYS A 127 -10.86 16.57 -2.26
N PHE A 128 -11.13 15.53 -3.05
CA PHE A 128 -10.08 14.70 -3.62
C PHE A 128 -9.15 15.56 -4.47
N GLU A 129 -7.85 15.36 -4.35
CA GLU A 129 -6.84 16.12 -5.08
C GLU A 129 -6.62 15.49 -6.45
N ASP A 130 -6.85 16.26 -7.51
CA ASP A 130 -6.72 15.78 -8.88
C ASP A 130 -5.25 15.49 -9.20
N MET A 131 -4.97 14.22 -9.37
CA MET A 131 -3.70 13.69 -9.85
C MET A 131 -4.02 12.61 -10.88
N TYR A 132 -3.31 12.61 -12.00
CA TYR A 132 -3.48 11.67 -13.10
C TYR A 132 -2.12 11.17 -13.55
N LEU A 133 -1.97 9.86 -13.62
CA LEU A 133 -0.75 9.20 -14.06
C LEU A 133 -1.02 8.31 -15.27
N ASP A 134 -0.24 8.46 -16.29
CA ASP A 134 -0.26 7.62 -17.48
C ASP A 134 0.98 6.71 -17.57
N ASN A 135 1.96 6.94 -16.71
CA ASN A 135 3.18 6.14 -16.63
C ASN A 135 3.72 6.09 -15.21
N PHE A 136 4.37 4.99 -14.85
CA PHE A 136 5.12 4.78 -13.61
C PHE A 136 6.55 4.40 -13.96
N GLU A 137 7.53 5.08 -13.37
CA GLU A 137 8.91 4.69 -13.56
C GLU A 137 9.28 3.46 -12.73
N ASN A 138 10.01 2.54 -13.37
CA ASN A 138 10.56 1.35 -12.73
C ASN A 138 9.52 0.41 -12.07
N HIS A 139 8.25 0.47 -12.47
CA HIS A 139 7.20 -0.40 -11.98
C HIS A 139 6.48 -1.10 -13.12
N THR A 140 6.32 -2.41 -13.05
CA THR A 140 5.50 -3.21 -13.97
C THR A 140 4.02 -3.26 -13.57
N ARG A 141 3.73 -2.86 -12.32
CA ARG A 141 2.36 -2.69 -11.80
C ARG A 141 2.10 -1.22 -11.51
N ALA A 142 1.05 -0.67 -12.10
CA ALA A 142 0.67 0.72 -11.86
C ALA A 142 -0.18 0.85 -10.60
N PHE A 143 0.20 1.73 -9.68
CA PHE A 143 -0.65 2.10 -8.56
C PHE A 143 -1.66 3.16 -9.02
N VAL A 144 -2.93 3.02 -8.65
CA VAL A 144 -3.98 4.00 -8.96
C VAL A 144 -4.63 4.44 -7.67
N LYS A 145 -4.40 5.68 -7.27
CA LYS A 145 -5.00 6.26 -6.06
C LYS A 145 -6.45 6.61 -6.35
N ILE A 146 -7.36 5.79 -5.83
CA ILE A 146 -8.81 5.97 -6.03
C ILE A 146 -9.48 6.68 -4.85
N GLN A 147 -8.85 6.66 -3.66
CA GLN A 147 -9.45 7.12 -2.42
C GLN A 147 -8.38 7.70 -1.48
N ASP A 148 -8.76 8.67 -0.64
CA ASP A 148 -7.92 9.25 0.42
C ASP A 148 -8.76 9.52 1.67
N GLY A 149 -8.08 9.65 2.84
CA GLY A 149 -8.73 9.89 4.12
C GLY A 149 -9.42 8.66 4.70
N CYS A 150 -9.85 8.75 5.98
CA CYS A 150 -10.50 7.64 6.69
C CYS A 150 -11.36 8.15 7.84
N ASN A 151 -12.58 7.62 7.98
CA ASN A 151 -13.53 7.98 9.04
C ASN A 151 -13.66 6.92 10.14
N ASN A 152 -12.77 5.91 10.19
CA ASN A 152 -12.88 4.82 11.17
C ASN A 152 -12.46 5.22 12.59
N TYR A 153 -11.55 6.18 12.73
CA TYR A 153 -11.04 6.64 14.03
C TYR A 153 -10.68 5.50 14.97
N CYS A 154 -9.96 4.49 14.44
CA CYS A 154 -9.41 3.42 15.27
C CYS A 154 -8.53 4.04 16.38
N SER A 155 -8.63 3.54 17.61
CA SER A 155 -8.06 4.20 18.78
C SER A 155 -6.52 4.37 18.75
N TYR A 156 -5.83 3.61 17.92
CA TYR A 156 -4.37 3.67 17.73
C TYR A 156 -3.92 4.49 16.52
N CYS A 157 -4.86 4.91 15.66
CA CYS A 157 -4.54 5.39 14.32
C CYS A 157 -4.51 6.90 14.24
N ILE A 158 -3.38 7.44 13.73
CA ILE A 158 -3.19 8.88 13.50
C ILE A 158 -3.70 9.34 12.12
N ILE A 159 -4.04 8.40 11.23
CA ILE A 159 -4.33 8.68 9.83
C ILE A 159 -5.55 9.59 9.61
N PRO A 160 -6.68 9.46 10.32
CA PRO A 160 -7.79 10.41 10.18
C PRO A 160 -7.35 11.87 10.41
N TYR A 161 -6.43 12.10 11.33
CA TYR A 161 -5.89 13.44 11.62
C TYR A 161 -4.87 13.90 10.57
N ALA A 162 -4.13 12.96 9.98
CA ALA A 162 -3.14 13.27 8.96
C ALA A 162 -3.74 13.46 7.56
N ARG A 163 -4.82 12.74 7.23
CA ARG A 163 -5.38 12.71 5.88
C ARG A 163 -6.84 13.18 5.79
N GLY A 164 -7.49 13.47 6.93
CA GLY A 164 -8.85 13.94 6.97
C GLY A 164 -9.90 12.88 6.61
N ASN A 165 -11.10 13.35 6.27
CA ASN A 165 -12.24 12.50 5.96
C ASN A 165 -12.10 11.78 4.61
N VAL A 166 -12.92 10.75 4.42
CA VAL A 166 -13.02 9.99 3.16
C VAL A 166 -13.26 10.91 1.98
N ARG A 167 -12.46 10.74 0.95
CA ARG A 167 -12.56 11.41 -0.35
C ARG A 167 -12.29 10.42 -1.46
N SER A 168 -13.13 10.42 -2.48
CA SER A 168 -13.03 9.50 -3.60
C SER A 168 -12.71 10.23 -4.90
N LYS A 169 -11.89 9.62 -5.73
CA LYS A 169 -11.63 10.08 -7.10
C LYS A 169 -12.84 9.79 -7.98
N ASP A 170 -13.19 10.71 -8.87
CA ASP A 170 -14.29 10.49 -9.81
C ASP A 170 -14.11 9.18 -10.60
N LYS A 171 -15.20 8.44 -10.76
CA LYS A 171 -15.18 7.12 -11.42
C LYS A 171 -14.66 7.20 -12.87
N ASN A 172 -15.06 8.23 -13.62
CA ASN A 172 -14.66 8.36 -15.02
C ASN A 172 -13.18 8.72 -15.12
N ILE A 173 -12.67 9.53 -14.18
CA ILE A 173 -11.24 9.85 -14.11
C ILE A 173 -10.43 8.59 -13.82
N VAL A 174 -10.86 7.75 -12.87
CA VAL A 174 -10.21 6.46 -12.58
C VAL A 174 -10.19 5.55 -13.81
N ILE A 175 -11.34 5.39 -14.49
CA ILE A 175 -11.45 4.56 -15.69
C ILE A 175 -10.53 5.06 -16.80
N ASN A 176 -10.50 6.36 -17.05
CA ASN A 176 -9.67 6.96 -18.09
C ASN A 176 -8.17 6.83 -17.79
N GLU A 177 -7.78 7.00 -16.53
CA GLU A 177 -6.40 6.79 -16.07
C GLU A 177 -5.96 5.35 -16.30
N ILE A 178 -6.78 4.37 -15.93
CA ILE A 178 -6.47 2.95 -16.12
C ILE A 178 -6.42 2.60 -17.61
N LYS A 179 -7.32 3.13 -18.45
CA LYS A 179 -7.25 2.94 -19.93
C LYS A 179 -5.95 3.49 -20.50
N SER A 180 -5.50 4.65 -20.03
CA SER A 180 -4.22 5.23 -20.46
C SER A 180 -3.03 4.35 -20.05
N LEU A 181 -3.02 3.88 -18.80
CA LEU A 181 -1.99 2.96 -18.30
C LEU A 181 -1.95 1.66 -19.12
N VAL A 182 -3.10 1.07 -19.43
CA VAL A 182 -3.19 -0.14 -20.29
C VAL A 182 -2.66 0.14 -21.70
N LYS A 183 -3.00 1.28 -22.29
CA LYS A 183 -2.47 1.71 -23.60
C LYS A 183 -0.93 1.85 -23.56
N ASN A 184 -0.37 2.24 -22.43
CA ASN A 184 1.08 2.33 -22.20
C ASN A 184 1.72 0.98 -21.79
N GLY A 185 0.97 -0.13 -21.87
CA GLY A 185 1.50 -1.49 -21.73
C GLY A 185 1.36 -2.12 -20.35
N TYR A 186 0.77 -1.43 -19.36
CA TYR A 186 0.54 -2.03 -18.05
C TYR A 186 -0.50 -3.13 -18.07
N LYS A 187 -0.16 -4.28 -17.50
CA LYS A 187 -1.02 -5.48 -17.43
C LYS A 187 -1.78 -5.58 -16.11
N GLU A 188 -1.21 -5.04 -15.04
CA GLU A 188 -1.79 -5.07 -13.71
C GLU A 188 -1.89 -3.66 -13.13
N VAL A 189 -3.07 -3.33 -12.57
CA VAL A 189 -3.26 -2.14 -11.75
C VAL A 189 -3.50 -2.53 -10.31
N VAL A 190 -2.97 -1.71 -9.38
CA VAL A 190 -3.17 -1.85 -7.95
C VAL A 190 -4.02 -0.69 -7.46
N LEU A 191 -5.30 -0.95 -7.19
CA LEU A 191 -6.20 0.05 -6.64
C LEU A 191 -5.76 0.40 -5.21
N THR A 192 -5.47 1.67 -4.99
CA THR A 192 -4.80 2.15 -3.79
C THR A 192 -5.61 3.26 -3.14
N GLY A 193 -5.72 3.19 -1.84
CA GLY A 193 -6.39 4.17 -0.99
C GLY A 193 -5.90 4.05 0.46
N ILE A 194 -6.28 4.99 1.28
CA ILE A 194 -6.11 4.92 2.73
C ILE A 194 -7.10 3.93 3.33
N HIS A 195 -8.30 3.90 2.77
CA HIS A 195 -9.37 2.97 3.11
C HIS A 195 -10.14 2.62 1.82
N THR A 196 -9.54 1.74 1.03
CA THR A 196 -9.94 1.50 -0.37
C THR A 196 -11.43 1.12 -0.52
N GLY A 197 -11.96 0.33 0.40
CA GLY A 197 -13.37 -0.10 0.36
C GLY A 197 -14.38 1.01 0.68
N HIS A 198 -13.95 2.15 1.25
CA HIS A 198 -14.81 3.33 1.43
C HIS A 198 -14.92 4.20 0.17
N TYR A 199 -14.34 3.76 -0.95
CA TYR A 199 -14.49 4.44 -2.21
C TYR A 199 -15.97 4.63 -2.56
N GLY A 200 -16.35 5.85 -2.90
CA GLY A 200 -17.70 6.25 -3.30
C GLY A 200 -18.61 6.70 -2.14
N GLN A 201 -18.24 6.47 -0.86
CA GLN A 201 -19.09 6.85 0.28
C GLN A 201 -19.42 8.35 0.34
N ASP A 202 -18.50 9.19 -0.06
CA ASP A 202 -18.66 10.64 -0.12
C ASP A 202 -19.44 11.09 -1.36
N LEU A 203 -19.45 10.31 -2.43
CA LEU A 203 -20.09 10.62 -3.71
C LEU A 203 -21.55 10.15 -3.77
N LYS A 204 -21.93 9.10 -3.03
CA LYS A 204 -23.29 8.53 -2.89
C LYS A 204 -23.95 7.96 -4.16
N GLU A 205 -23.31 8.04 -5.30
CA GLU A 205 -23.85 7.60 -6.60
C GLU A 205 -23.43 6.17 -6.95
N TYR A 206 -22.27 5.74 -6.47
CA TYR A 206 -21.66 4.43 -6.72
C TYR A 206 -20.69 4.07 -5.60
N ASP A 207 -20.45 2.77 -5.44
CA ASP A 207 -19.53 2.23 -4.44
C ASP A 207 -18.29 1.57 -5.09
N PHE A 208 -17.46 0.99 -4.25
CA PHE A 208 -16.24 0.29 -4.70
C PHE A 208 -16.56 -0.89 -5.63
N SER A 209 -17.64 -1.62 -5.38
CA SER A 209 -18.06 -2.74 -6.22
C SER A 209 -18.51 -2.28 -7.61
N ASP A 210 -19.18 -1.13 -7.72
CA ASP A 210 -19.54 -0.54 -9.01
C ASP A 210 -18.30 -0.16 -9.82
N LEU A 211 -17.30 0.41 -9.17
CA LEU A 211 -16.02 0.69 -9.83
C LEU A 211 -15.38 -0.59 -10.37
N LEU A 212 -15.30 -1.65 -9.56
CA LEU A 212 -14.71 -2.91 -9.98
C LEU A 212 -15.43 -3.51 -11.20
N MET A 213 -16.78 -3.45 -11.24
CA MET A 213 -17.55 -3.90 -12.39
C MET A 213 -17.25 -3.11 -13.68
N GLU A 214 -17.00 -1.81 -13.58
CA GLU A 214 -16.59 -1.01 -14.74
C GLU A 214 -15.16 -1.33 -15.18
N LEU A 215 -14.24 -1.53 -14.23
CA LEU A 215 -12.84 -1.89 -14.55
C LEU A 215 -12.72 -3.27 -15.21
N GLU A 216 -13.63 -4.20 -14.89
CA GLU A 216 -13.70 -5.53 -15.53
C GLU A 216 -13.89 -5.43 -17.05
N LYS A 217 -14.55 -4.35 -17.54
CA LYS A 217 -14.85 -4.13 -18.95
C LYS A 217 -13.69 -3.55 -19.77
N ILE A 218 -12.58 -3.14 -19.11
CA ILE A 218 -11.45 -2.50 -19.81
C ILE A 218 -10.63 -3.55 -20.57
N ASP A 219 -10.64 -3.49 -21.89
CA ASP A 219 -9.84 -4.35 -22.74
C ASP A 219 -8.33 -4.11 -22.51
N GLY A 220 -7.55 -5.20 -22.52
CA GLY A 220 -6.11 -5.17 -22.28
C GLY A 220 -5.70 -5.07 -20.81
N LEU A 221 -6.60 -4.76 -19.88
CA LEU A 221 -6.35 -4.91 -18.45
C LEU A 221 -6.46 -6.38 -18.07
N GLU A 222 -5.36 -6.98 -17.64
CA GLU A 222 -5.29 -8.41 -17.30
C GLU A 222 -5.56 -8.69 -15.83
N ARG A 223 -5.10 -7.78 -14.92
CA ARG A 223 -5.18 -7.97 -13.48
C ARG A 223 -5.57 -6.70 -12.74
N ILE A 224 -6.48 -6.87 -11.79
CA ILE A 224 -6.88 -5.85 -10.81
C ILE A 224 -6.48 -6.35 -9.43
N ARG A 225 -5.59 -5.63 -8.77
CA ARG A 225 -5.21 -5.90 -7.38
C ARG A 225 -5.80 -4.85 -6.45
N ILE A 226 -6.38 -5.28 -5.35
CA ILE A 226 -6.90 -4.43 -4.28
C ILE A 226 -5.82 -4.33 -3.22
N SER A 227 -5.41 -3.11 -2.80
CA SER A 227 -4.31 -2.99 -1.86
C SER A 227 -4.70 -3.44 -0.46
N SER A 228 -5.73 -2.88 0.14
CA SER A 228 -6.25 -3.26 1.46
C SER A 228 -7.73 -2.95 1.53
N ILE A 229 -8.51 -3.84 2.13
CA ILE A 229 -9.95 -3.67 2.32
C ILE A 229 -10.33 -4.13 3.73
N GLU A 230 -11.20 -3.41 4.41
CA GLU A 230 -11.70 -3.80 5.72
C GLU A 230 -12.72 -4.92 5.61
N ILE A 231 -12.80 -5.75 6.64
CA ILE A 231 -13.72 -6.88 6.67
C ILE A 231 -15.20 -6.44 6.56
N THR A 232 -15.53 -5.24 7.06
CA THR A 232 -16.88 -4.66 7.02
C THR A 232 -17.33 -4.24 5.62
N GLU A 233 -16.40 -4.08 4.68
CA GLU A 233 -16.67 -3.70 3.30
C GLU A 233 -16.84 -4.88 2.36
N LEU A 234 -16.68 -6.09 2.88
CA LEU A 234 -16.99 -7.32 2.15
C LEU A 234 -18.53 -7.54 2.13
N THR A 235 -19.21 -6.63 1.44
CA THR A 235 -20.66 -6.71 1.23
C THR A 235 -21.01 -7.91 0.35
N ASP A 236 -22.27 -8.33 0.33
CA ASP A 236 -22.70 -9.41 -0.55
C ASP A 236 -22.52 -9.02 -2.03
N LYS A 237 -22.69 -7.74 -2.39
CA LYS A 237 -22.38 -7.20 -3.71
C LYS A 237 -20.89 -7.35 -4.05
N PHE A 238 -19.98 -7.03 -3.13
CA PHE A 238 -18.56 -7.23 -3.34
C PHE A 238 -18.20 -8.71 -3.53
N ILE A 239 -18.78 -9.61 -2.72
CA ILE A 239 -18.57 -11.06 -2.85
C ILE A 239 -19.06 -11.56 -4.22
N GLU A 240 -20.20 -11.06 -4.72
CA GLU A 240 -20.69 -11.44 -6.06
C GLU A 240 -19.78 -10.91 -7.18
N VAL A 241 -19.26 -9.67 -7.06
CA VAL A 241 -18.25 -9.14 -7.98
C VAL A 241 -16.98 -10.00 -7.94
N LEU A 242 -16.50 -10.36 -6.75
CA LEU A 242 -15.33 -11.21 -6.59
C LEU A 242 -15.52 -12.59 -7.23
N LYS A 243 -16.72 -13.19 -7.09
CA LYS A 243 -17.08 -14.48 -7.67
C LYS A 243 -17.01 -14.46 -9.22
N ASN A 244 -17.52 -13.40 -9.82
CA ASN A 244 -17.70 -13.30 -11.27
C ASN A 244 -16.49 -12.70 -12.01
N SER A 245 -15.64 -11.96 -11.33
CA SER A 245 -14.48 -11.29 -11.93
C SER A 245 -13.44 -12.28 -12.44
N LYS A 246 -12.92 -12.02 -13.63
CA LYS A 246 -11.78 -12.73 -14.24
C LYS A 246 -10.46 -11.99 -14.03
N LYS A 247 -10.52 -10.70 -13.69
CA LYS A 247 -9.36 -9.81 -13.58
C LYS A 247 -8.92 -9.56 -12.12
N ILE A 248 -9.84 -9.63 -11.15
CA ILE A 248 -9.46 -9.51 -9.74
C ILE A 248 -8.58 -10.71 -9.37
N VAL A 249 -7.36 -10.42 -8.95
CA VAL A 249 -6.36 -11.43 -8.59
C VAL A 249 -6.77 -12.26 -7.37
N ASN A 250 -6.20 -13.47 -7.22
CA ASN A 250 -6.48 -14.37 -6.11
C ASN A 250 -5.71 -13.99 -4.82
N HIS A 251 -5.67 -12.71 -4.53
CA HIS A 251 -5.07 -12.17 -3.31
C HIS A 251 -5.89 -11.01 -2.78
N ILE A 252 -6.13 -11.02 -1.47
CA ILE A 252 -6.79 -9.94 -0.77
C ILE A 252 -6.09 -9.68 0.57
N HIS A 253 -5.88 -8.41 0.89
CA HIS A 253 -5.32 -8.01 2.17
C HIS A 253 -6.43 -7.45 3.07
N ILE A 254 -6.70 -8.12 4.19
CA ILE A 254 -7.79 -7.77 5.12
C ILE A 254 -7.21 -7.64 6.52
N PRO A 255 -7.00 -6.41 7.03
CA PRO A 255 -6.42 -6.18 8.34
C PRO A 255 -7.29 -6.75 9.48
N LEU A 256 -6.77 -7.71 10.25
CA LEU A 256 -7.42 -8.28 11.44
C LEU A 256 -7.18 -7.38 12.66
N GLN A 257 -6.00 -6.81 12.77
CA GLN A 257 -5.47 -5.99 13.85
C GLN A 257 -5.30 -6.77 15.17
N SER A 258 -6.31 -7.51 15.65
CA SER A 258 -6.25 -8.43 16.79
C SER A 258 -7.23 -9.58 16.58
N GLY A 259 -6.89 -10.76 17.07
CA GLY A 259 -7.80 -11.92 17.09
C GLY A 259 -8.59 -12.06 18.39
N CYS A 260 -8.61 -11.05 19.26
CA CYS A 260 -9.33 -11.06 20.53
C CYS A 260 -10.39 -9.94 20.56
N ASP A 261 -11.66 -10.28 20.76
CA ASP A 261 -12.78 -9.34 20.73
C ASP A 261 -12.66 -8.21 21.76
N LYS A 262 -12.12 -8.50 22.96
CA LYS A 262 -11.82 -7.48 23.96
C LYS A 262 -10.86 -6.42 23.40
N ILE A 263 -9.81 -6.83 22.71
CA ILE A 263 -8.81 -5.92 22.14
C ILE A 263 -9.37 -5.20 20.92
N LEU A 264 -10.11 -5.87 20.04
CA LEU A 264 -10.82 -5.26 18.92
C LEU A 264 -11.73 -4.12 19.37
N LYS A 265 -12.49 -4.33 20.46
CA LYS A 265 -13.34 -3.29 21.05
C LYS A 265 -12.52 -2.10 21.56
N LEU A 266 -11.41 -2.33 22.26
CA LEU A 266 -10.51 -1.27 22.71
C LEU A 266 -9.84 -0.53 21.54
N MET A 267 -9.58 -1.20 20.43
CA MET A 267 -9.09 -0.64 19.18
C MET A 267 -10.15 0.16 18.40
N ASN A 268 -11.41 0.19 18.88
CA ASN A 268 -12.57 0.77 18.19
C ASN A 268 -12.83 0.12 16.83
N ARG A 269 -12.62 -1.21 16.72
CA ARG A 269 -12.99 -1.98 15.52
C ARG A 269 -14.49 -2.26 15.50
N LYS A 270 -15.08 -2.29 14.31
CA LYS A 270 -16.55 -2.40 14.11
C LYS A 270 -17.00 -3.83 13.81
N TYR A 271 -16.21 -4.81 14.19
CA TYR A 271 -16.46 -6.24 14.02
C TYR A 271 -15.90 -7.02 15.20
N ASP A 272 -16.42 -8.23 15.40
CA ASP A 272 -15.90 -9.27 16.27
C ASP A 272 -15.31 -10.43 15.46
N MET A 273 -14.76 -11.42 16.15
CA MET A 273 -14.13 -12.57 15.51
C MET A 273 -15.10 -13.47 14.77
N ASN A 274 -16.36 -13.60 15.25
CA ASN A 274 -17.36 -14.40 14.56
C ASN A 274 -17.71 -13.77 13.20
N TYR A 275 -17.96 -12.48 13.18
CA TYR A 275 -18.21 -11.72 11.95
C TYR A 275 -17.02 -11.83 10.98
N TYR A 276 -15.80 -11.66 11.50
CA TYR A 276 -14.58 -11.74 10.66
C TYR A 276 -14.42 -13.12 10.01
N ILE A 277 -14.57 -14.20 10.81
CA ILE A 277 -14.45 -15.58 10.32
C ILE A 277 -15.54 -15.90 9.30
N ASP A 278 -16.79 -15.48 9.54
CA ASP A 278 -17.90 -15.68 8.60
C ASP A 278 -17.60 -15.05 7.23
N LYS A 279 -17.13 -13.80 7.21
CA LYS A 279 -16.77 -13.10 5.97
C LYS A 279 -15.60 -13.76 5.22
N ILE A 280 -14.58 -14.24 5.93
CA ILE A 280 -13.48 -15.00 5.30
C ILE A 280 -13.99 -16.31 4.70
N ASN A 281 -14.92 -17.00 5.36
CA ASN A 281 -15.52 -18.23 4.84
C ASN A 281 -16.29 -17.94 3.55
N LYS A 282 -17.10 -16.88 3.48
CA LYS A 282 -17.82 -16.45 2.27
C LYS A 282 -16.87 -16.16 1.10
N ILE A 283 -15.71 -15.52 1.35
CA ILE A 283 -14.68 -15.35 0.30
C ILE A 283 -14.21 -16.70 -0.22
N ARG A 284 -13.90 -17.64 0.68
CA ARG A 284 -13.38 -18.96 0.32
C ARG A 284 -14.42 -19.86 -0.38
N GLU A 285 -15.70 -19.67 -0.10
CA GLU A 285 -16.78 -20.35 -0.85
C GLU A 285 -16.78 -19.96 -2.31
N VAL A 286 -16.57 -18.68 -2.63
CA VAL A 286 -16.55 -18.20 -4.04
C VAL A 286 -15.17 -18.25 -4.68
N ARG A 287 -14.10 -18.19 -3.89
CA ARG A 287 -12.69 -18.22 -4.31
C ARG A 287 -11.86 -19.10 -3.36
N PRO A 288 -11.91 -20.46 -3.48
CA PRO A 288 -11.23 -21.39 -2.57
C PRO A 288 -9.72 -21.17 -2.45
N ASP A 289 -9.08 -20.71 -3.53
CA ASP A 289 -7.64 -20.46 -3.62
C ASP A 289 -7.23 -19.01 -3.28
N MET A 290 -8.16 -18.22 -2.71
CA MET A 290 -7.84 -16.84 -2.32
C MET A 290 -6.76 -16.80 -1.25
N ALA A 291 -5.64 -16.17 -1.57
CA ALA A 291 -4.62 -15.81 -0.60
C ALA A 291 -5.13 -14.64 0.25
N VAL A 292 -5.31 -14.86 1.54
CA VAL A 292 -5.73 -13.82 2.48
C VAL A 292 -4.53 -13.45 3.35
N THR A 293 -4.05 -12.21 3.20
CA THR A 293 -3.01 -11.64 4.05
C THR A 293 -3.60 -10.63 5.03
N THR A 294 -2.91 -10.38 6.14
CA THR A 294 -3.46 -9.54 7.20
C THR A 294 -2.39 -8.79 7.98
N ASP A 295 -2.78 -7.69 8.61
CA ASP A 295 -2.01 -6.97 9.61
C ASP A 295 -2.45 -7.37 11.02
N VAL A 296 -1.50 -7.56 11.94
CA VAL A 296 -1.75 -7.82 13.35
C VAL A 296 -0.89 -6.91 14.21
N ILE A 297 -1.51 -6.22 15.17
CA ILE A 297 -0.85 -5.39 16.17
C ILE A 297 -0.80 -6.18 17.48
N VAL A 298 0.39 -6.38 18.03
CA VAL A 298 0.60 -7.04 19.33
C VAL A 298 1.04 -6.05 20.40
N GLY A 299 0.71 -6.34 21.66
CA GLY A 299 1.06 -5.48 22.80
C GLY A 299 0.28 -4.17 22.78
N PHE A 300 -0.96 -4.20 22.33
CA PHE A 300 -1.90 -3.10 22.50
C PHE A 300 -2.15 -2.85 24.01
N PRO A 301 -2.42 -1.59 24.45
CA PRO A 301 -2.74 -1.33 25.85
C PRO A 301 -3.83 -2.25 26.40
N ASN A 302 -3.63 -2.81 27.59
CA ASN A 302 -4.47 -3.82 28.25
C ASN A 302 -4.51 -5.22 27.60
N GLU A 303 -3.66 -5.52 26.62
CA GLU A 303 -3.53 -6.88 26.07
C GLU A 303 -2.78 -7.77 27.05
N THR A 304 -3.47 -8.78 27.61
CA THR A 304 -2.90 -9.80 28.50
C THR A 304 -2.29 -10.96 27.70
N ASP A 305 -1.60 -11.90 28.37
CA ASP A 305 -1.07 -13.10 27.72
C ASP A 305 -2.20 -14.01 27.24
N GLU A 306 -3.34 -14.05 27.94
CA GLU A 306 -4.52 -14.80 27.51
C GLU A 306 -5.15 -14.18 26.25
N ASP A 307 -5.27 -12.82 26.17
CA ASP A 307 -5.75 -12.13 24.97
C ASP A 307 -4.86 -12.42 23.76
N PHE A 308 -3.54 -12.46 23.97
CA PHE A 308 -2.58 -12.81 22.93
C PHE A 308 -2.69 -14.28 22.49
N LYS A 309 -2.90 -15.18 23.42
CA LYS A 309 -3.13 -16.61 23.13
C LYS A 309 -4.40 -16.80 22.29
N ILE A 310 -5.50 -16.15 22.64
CA ILE A 310 -6.74 -16.14 21.85
C ILE A 310 -6.47 -15.62 20.44
N THR A 311 -5.73 -14.52 20.30
CA THR A 311 -5.33 -13.96 18.99
C THR A 311 -4.57 -15.02 18.16
N LYS A 312 -3.60 -15.70 18.75
CA LYS A 312 -2.79 -16.73 18.08
C LYS A 312 -3.63 -17.94 17.64
N GLU A 313 -4.60 -18.36 18.45
CA GLU A 313 -5.51 -19.46 18.12
C GLU A 313 -6.46 -19.10 16.97
N ASN A 314 -7.04 -17.91 16.98
CA ASN A 314 -7.91 -17.44 15.91
C ASN A 314 -7.15 -17.24 14.58
N ILE A 315 -5.92 -16.74 14.61
CA ILE A 315 -5.05 -16.66 13.42
C ILE A 315 -4.84 -18.05 12.80
N LYS A 316 -4.55 -19.07 13.60
CA LYS A 316 -4.38 -20.45 13.13
C LYS A 316 -5.68 -21.03 12.56
N LYS A 317 -6.82 -20.73 13.18
CA LYS A 317 -8.16 -21.16 12.74
C LYS A 317 -8.54 -20.53 11.39
N ILE A 318 -8.25 -19.23 11.19
CA ILE A 318 -8.54 -18.51 9.95
C ILE A 318 -7.64 -19.00 8.81
N LYS A 319 -6.42 -19.47 9.09
CA LYS A 319 -5.45 -19.94 8.09
C LYS A 319 -5.12 -18.85 7.07
N PHE A 320 -4.63 -17.70 7.54
CA PHE A 320 -4.07 -16.68 6.67
C PHE A 320 -2.92 -17.22 5.83
N THR A 321 -2.67 -16.61 4.68
CA THR A 321 -1.51 -16.92 3.86
C THR A 321 -0.25 -16.33 4.48
N GLU A 322 -0.31 -15.09 4.94
CA GLU A 322 0.81 -14.37 5.53
C GLU A 322 0.32 -13.31 6.51
N LEU A 323 1.10 -13.04 7.54
CA LEU A 323 0.84 -12.01 8.54
C LEU A 323 1.92 -10.93 8.46
N HIS A 324 1.50 -9.67 8.50
CA HIS A 324 2.37 -8.54 8.82
C HIS A 324 2.17 -8.20 10.29
N VAL A 325 3.17 -8.47 11.11
CA VAL A 325 3.07 -8.33 12.57
C VAL A 325 3.79 -7.07 13.03
N PHE A 326 3.08 -6.21 13.73
CA PHE A 326 3.58 -4.95 14.24
C PHE A 326 3.47 -4.88 15.77
N PRO A 327 4.51 -4.42 16.47
CA PRO A 327 4.33 -4.02 17.86
C PRO A 327 3.51 -2.73 17.90
N TYR A 328 2.58 -2.64 18.86
CA TYR A 328 1.85 -1.37 19.08
C TYR A 328 2.83 -0.21 19.26
N SER A 329 2.64 0.83 18.50
CA SER A 329 3.42 2.07 18.52
C SER A 329 2.56 3.21 19.06
N LYS A 330 2.91 3.73 20.23
CA LYS A 330 2.20 4.85 20.86
C LYS A 330 2.27 6.09 19.98
N ARG A 331 1.09 6.60 19.56
CA ARG A 331 0.98 7.80 18.70
C ARG A 331 0.32 8.93 19.50
N GLU A 332 1.07 9.98 19.76
CA GLU A 332 0.56 11.19 20.42
C GLU A 332 -0.68 11.71 19.67
N GLY A 333 -1.70 12.14 20.40
CA GLY A 333 -2.97 12.60 19.85
C GLY A 333 -4.00 11.49 19.56
N THR A 334 -3.63 10.19 19.72
CA THR A 334 -4.57 9.07 19.58
C THR A 334 -5.11 8.61 20.94
N PRO A 335 -6.38 8.12 21.02
CA PRO A 335 -6.94 7.62 22.29
C PRO A 335 -6.09 6.52 22.93
N ALA A 336 -5.54 5.60 22.18
CA ALA A 336 -4.72 4.50 22.72
C ALA A 336 -3.42 5.00 23.37
N ALA A 337 -2.94 6.18 23.01
CA ALA A 337 -1.73 6.76 23.61
C ALA A 337 -1.91 7.14 25.09
N SER A 338 -3.14 7.47 25.50
CA SER A 338 -3.50 7.82 26.87
C SER A 338 -4.03 6.66 27.70
N MET A 339 -4.25 5.47 27.09
CA MET A 339 -4.72 4.29 27.81
C MET A 339 -3.68 3.84 28.86
N LEU A 340 -4.18 3.38 29.99
CA LEU A 340 -3.38 2.73 31.02
C LEU A 340 -2.87 1.35 30.56
N ASN A 341 -2.03 0.72 31.38
CA ASN A 341 -1.53 -0.65 31.15
C ASN A 341 -0.87 -0.83 29.76
N GLN A 342 0.03 0.09 29.44
CA GLN A 342 0.90 -0.04 28.25
C GLN A 342 1.77 -1.30 28.41
N VAL A 343 1.77 -2.15 27.39
CA VAL A 343 2.56 -3.40 27.40
C VAL A 343 4.06 -3.08 27.25
N ASP A 344 4.89 -3.81 28.01
CA ASP A 344 6.35 -3.66 27.94
C ASP A 344 6.94 -3.97 26.56
N GLY A 345 8.04 -3.32 26.23
CA GLY A 345 8.69 -3.46 24.91
C GLY A 345 9.24 -4.87 24.65
N ASN A 346 9.75 -5.56 25.67
CA ASN A 346 10.27 -6.94 25.53
C ASN A 346 9.13 -7.92 25.27
N VAL A 347 7.98 -7.73 25.96
CA VAL A 347 6.78 -8.55 25.73
C VAL A 347 6.26 -8.35 24.31
N LYS A 348 6.21 -7.10 23.82
CA LYS A 348 5.85 -6.83 22.41
C LYS A 348 6.78 -7.55 21.44
N LYS A 349 8.09 -7.46 21.64
CA LYS A 349 9.10 -8.13 20.80
C LYS A 349 8.93 -9.65 20.80
N GLN A 350 8.69 -10.24 21.97
CA GLN A 350 8.43 -11.67 22.09
C GLN A 350 7.18 -12.07 21.29
N ARG A 351 6.05 -11.34 21.46
CA ARG A 351 4.79 -11.64 20.76
C ARG A 351 4.93 -11.48 19.24
N VAL A 352 5.69 -10.48 18.76
CA VAL A 352 6.03 -10.33 17.33
C VAL A 352 6.74 -11.58 16.83
N ASN A 353 7.81 -12.01 17.50
CA ASN A 353 8.58 -13.17 17.08
C ASN A 353 7.76 -14.47 17.07
N GLU A 354 6.84 -14.64 18.03
CA GLU A 354 5.94 -15.81 18.06
C GLU A 354 4.98 -15.81 16.85
N LEU A 355 4.37 -14.68 16.52
CA LEU A 355 3.45 -14.60 15.37
C LEU A 355 4.18 -14.68 14.03
N LEU A 356 5.40 -14.16 13.91
CA LEU A 356 6.21 -14.33 12.70
C LEU A 356 6.49 -15.82 12.41
N LYS A 357 6.82 -16.63 13.43
CA LYS A 357 6.96 -18.09 13.27
C LYS A 357 5.65 -18.74 12.81
N VAL A 358 4.52 -18.31 13.35
CA VAL A 358 3.19 -18.80 12.89
C VAL A 358 2.95 -18.40 11.43
N SER A 359 3.30 -17.17 11.05
CA SER A 359 3.18 -16.67 9.68
C SER A 359 4.00 -17.52 8.70
N GLU A 360 5.26 -17.80 9.00
CA GLU A 360 6.14 -18.65 8.19
C GLU A 360 5.53 -20.04 7.92
N LEU A 361 5.04 -20.71 8.97
CA LEU A 361 4.39 -22.01 8.85
C LEU A 361 3.11 -21.96 8.00
N LEU A 362 2.30 -20.91 8.15
CA LEU A 362 1.08 -20.73 7.36
C LEU A 362 1.41 -20.46 5.89
N LYS A 363 2.41 -19.63 5.62
CA LYS A 363 2.90 -19.27 4.28
C LYS A 363 3.43 -20.51 3.56
N GLU A 364 4.30 -21.27 4.22
CA GLU A 364 4.82 -22.53 3.68
C GLU A 364 3.70 -23.51 3.35
N LYS A 365 2.77 -23.72 4.29
CA LYS A 365 1.61 -24.61 4.09
C LYS A 365 0.72 -24.15 2.93
N PHE A 366 0.55 -22.84 2.73
CA PHE A 366 -0.24 -22.30 1.62
C PHE A 366 0.44 -22.55 0.29
N TYR A 367 1.71 -22.17 0.12
CA TYR A 367 2.40 -22.26 -1.16
C TYR A 367 2.79 -23.70 -1.55
N ASN A 368 3.01 -24.59 -0.59
CA ASN A 368 3.27 -26.01 -0.88
C ASN A 368 2.11 -26.69 -1.62
N LYS A 369 0.87 -26.19 -1.54
CA LYS A 369 -0.26 -26.72 -2.31
C LYS A 369 -0.12 -26.52 -3.83
N TYR A 370 0.70 -25.55 -4.25
CA TYR A 370 0.88 -25.20 -5.66
C TYR A 370 2.09 -25.89 -6.31
N ILE A 371 2.87 -26.65 -5.54
CA ILE A 371 3.99 -27.43 -6.08
C ILE A 371 3.44 -28.45 -7.11
N ASN A 372 4.12 -28.54 -8.27
CA ASN A 372 3.73 -29.34 -9.42
C ASN A 372 2.45 -28.88 -10.15
N THR A 373 1.94 -27.69 -9.85
CA THR A 373 0.85 -27.06 -10.62
C THR A 373 1.39 -26.04 -11.63
N TYR A 374 0.50 -25.59 -12.52
CA TYR A 374 0.78 -24.49 -13.45
C TYR A 374 0.05 -23.24 -13.02
N ASP A 375 0.74 -22.07 -13.11
CA ASP A 375 0.12 -20.78 -12.87
C ASP A 375 0.75 -19.71 -13.76
N TYR A 376 0.16 -18.51 -13.77
CA TYR A 376 0.60 -17.37 -14.56
C TYR A 376 1.31 -16.35 -13.68
N VAL A 377 2.53 -15.98 -14.05
CA VAL A 377 3.34 -14.98 -13.36
C VAL A 377 3.43 -13.69 -14.18
N LEU A 378 3.19 -12.53 -13.56
CA LEU A 378 3.59 -11.26 -14.12
C LEU A 378 5.07 -11.03 -13.79
N THR A 379 5.90 -10.96 -14.83
CA THR A 379 7.35 -10.76 -14.69
C THR A 379 7.67 -9.30 -14.41
N GLU A 380 8.51 -9.04 -13.41
CA GLU A 380 8.75 -7.68 -12.91
C GLU A 380 10.21 -7.26 -13.02
N THR A 381 11.14 -8.13 -12.63
CA THR A 381 12.58 -7.85 -12.69
C THR A 381 13.35 -9.01 -13.29
N TYR A 382 14.58 -8.72 -13.73
CA TYR A 382 15.52 -9.70 -14.23
C TYR A 382 16.84 -9.57 -13.49
N GLU A 383 17.31 -10.65 -12.89
CA GLU A 383 18.54 -10.70 -12.12
C GLU A 383 19.30 -12.02 -12.42
N ASP A 384 20.54 -11.94 -12.86
CA ASP A 384 21.46 -13.08 -13.03
C ASP A 384 20.88 -14.27 -13.84
N GLY A 385 20.18 -13.99 -14.94
CA GLY A 385 19.59 -15.03 -15.79
C GLY A 385 18.22 -15.52 -15.34
N TYR A 386 17.65 -14.88 -14.32
CA TYR A 386 16.33 -15.22 -13.79
C TYR A 386 15.35 -14.07 -13.91
N LEU A 387 14.14 -14.41 -14.28
CA LEU A 387 12.98 -13.53 -14.15
C LEU A 387 12.38 -13.71 -12.75
N ILE A 388 11.98 -12.60 -12.16
CA ILE A 388 11.28 -12.55 -10.89
C ILE A 388 9.95 -11.84 -11.10
N GLY A 389 8.89 -12.37 -10.52
CA GLY A 389 7.56 -11.78 -10.65
C GLY A 389 6.58 -12.34 -9.62
N HIS A 390 5.31 -11.99 -9.74
CA HIS A 390 4.27 -12.42 -8.82
C HIS A 390 3.13 -13.16 -9.52
N LEU A 391 2.69 -14.21 -8.86
CA LEU A 391 1.46 -14.93 -9.20
C LEU A 391 0.22 -14.09 -8.88
N SER A 392 -0.93 -14.56 -9.35
CA SER A 392 -2.22 -13.98 -8.97
C SER A 392 -2.43 -13.97 -7.45
N ASN A 393 -2.05 -15.04 -6.75
CA ASN A 393 -2.12 -15.16 -5.29
C ASN A 393 -0.99 -14.45 -4.51
N TYR A 394 -0.22 -13.58 -5.20
CA TYR A 394 0.90 -12.81 -4.65
C TYR A 394 2.15 -13.62 -4.28
N GLY A 395 2.20 -14.91 -4.61
CA GLY A 395 3.42 -15.70 -4.49
C GLY A 395 4.53 -15.13 -5.38
N LYS A 396 5.67 -14.79 -4.77
CA LYS A 396 6.87 -14.37 -5.53
C LYS A 396 7.51 -15.59 -6.16
N VAL A 397 7.83 -15.50 -7.45
CA VAL A 397 8.40 -16.61 -8.22
C VAL A 397 9.68 -16.18 -8.89
N LYS A 398 10.67 -17.11 -8.90
CA LYS A 398 11.94 -16.98 -9.60
C LYS A 398 12.10 -18.14 -10.59
N PHE A 399 12.37 -17.85 -11.86
CA PHE A 399 12.56 -18.85 -12.91
C PHE A 399 13.50 -18.34 -14.00
N LYS A 400 14.13 -19.26 -14.76
CA LYS A 400 15.02 -18.91 -15.87
C LYS A 400 14.24 -18.23 -17.00
N GLY A 401 14.79 -17.17 -17.57
CA GLY A 401 14.16 -16.45 -18.68
C GLY A 401 15.05 -15.33 -19.21
N ASN A 402 14.54 -14.49 -20.10
CA ASN A 402 15.26 -13.40 -20.75
C ASN A 402 14.78 -12.04 -20.27
N LYS A 403 15.64 -11.03 -20.35
CA LYS A 403 15.31 -9.66 -19.93
C LYS A 403 14.15 -9.04 -20.71
N GLU A 404 13.99 -9.42 -21.99
CA GLU A 404 12.90 -8.97 -22.85
C GLU A 404 11.51 -9.51 -22.43
N ASP A 405 11.47 -10.46 -21.49
CA ASP A 405 10.25 -11.02 -20.96
C ASP A 405 9.73 -10.29 -19.71
N ILE A 406 10.35 -9.18 -19.32
CA ILE A 406 9.82 -8.28 -18.28
C ILE A 406 8.48 -7.71 -18.75
N ASN A 407 7.55 -7.53 -17.82
CA ASN A 407 6.18 -7.02 -18.04
C ASN A 407 5.31 -7.94 -18.94
N LYS A 408 5.59 -9.24 -18.93
CA LYS A 408 4.76 -10.26 -19.60
C LYS A 408 4.06 -11.14 -18.56
N ILE A 409 2.92 -11.67 -18.91
CA ILE A 409 2.25 -12.73 -18.13
C ILE A 409 2.61 -14.08 -18.75
N ILE A 410 3.40 -14.85 -18.02
CA ILE A 410 3.98 -16.11 -18.51
C ILE A 410 3.42 -17.28 -17.70
N LYS A 411 3.00 -18.34 -18.39
CA LYS A 411 2.60 -19.59 -17.76
C LYS A 411 3.84 -20.40 -17.38
N ILE A 412 3.93 -20.80 -16.13
CA ILE A 412 5.04 -21.57 -15.58
C ILE A 412 4.53 -22.79 -14.82
N LYS A 413 5.36 -23.83 -14.72
CA LYS A 413 5.18 -24.92 -13.77
C LYS A 413 5.90 -24.56 -12.48
N LEU A 414 5.22 -24.64 -11.35
CA LEU A 414 5.79 -24.39 -10.02
C LEU A 414 6.45 -25.66 -9.50
N ASN A 415 7.74 -25.64 -9.24
CA ASN A 415 8.53 -26.82 -8.94
C ASN A 415 8.78 -27.03 -7.44
N ASN A 416 9.10 -25.97 -6.71
CA ASN A 416 9.35 -26.02 -5.27
C ASN A 416 9.10 -24.66 -4.61
N TYR A 417 9.07 -24.67 -3.28
CA TYR A 417 9.00 -23.48 -2.44
C TYR A 417 10.12 -23.49 -1.41
N ASN A 418 10.89 -22.43 -1.36
CA ASN A 418 11.89 -22.19 -0.30
C ASN A 418 11.99 -20.67 -0.09
N ASN A 419 11.17 -20.11 0.79
CA ASN A 419 10.89 -18.68 1.00
C ASN A 419 10.28 -17.97 -0.23
N ASP A 420 10.73 -18.28 -1.44
CA ASP A 420 10.11 -17.92 -2.73
C ASP A 420 9.67 -19.19 -3.47
N MET A 421 8.74 -19.02 -4.42
CA MET A 421 8.38 -20.09 -5.35
C MET A 421 9.45 -20.15 -6.46
N TYR A 422 9.76 -21.38 -6.92
CA TYR A 422 10.62 -21.59 -8.08
C TYR A 422 9.83 -22.31 -9.17
N GLY A 423 10.07 -21.92 -10.41
CA GLY A 423 9.34 -22.47 -11.54
C GLY A 423 10.20 -22.67 -12.77
N ALA A 424 9.57 -23.23 -13.80
CA ALA A 424 10.11 -23.33 -15.15
C ALA A 424 9.01 -23.02 -16.17
N VAL A 425 9.39 -22.40 -17.28
CA VAL A 425 8.48 -22.15 -18.40
C VAL A 425 7.97 -23.50 -18.93
N SER A 426 6.66 -23.61 -19.19
CA SER A 426 6.08 -24.81 -19.75
C SER A 426 6.57 -25.00 -21.19
N SER A 427 7.11 -26.19 -21.50
CA SER A 427 7.59 -26.54 -22.84
C SER A 427 6.51 -26.41 -23.94
N THR A 428 5.24 -26.49 -23.58
CA THR A 428 4.09 -26.33 -24.51
C THR A 428 3.93 -24.89 -25.04
N ILE A 429 4.60 -23.89 -24.46
CA ILE A 429 4.53 -22.50 -24.94
C ILE A 429 5.64 -22.20 -25.94
N LEU A 430 6.76 -22.93 -25.90
CA LEU A 430 7.84 -22.77 -26.88
C LEU A 430 7.43 -23.19 -28.29
N GLU A 431 6.47 -24.12 -28.43
CA GLU A 431 5.95 -24.58 -29.75
C GLU A 431 4.99 -23.58 -30.41
N ASN A 432 4.34 -22.68 -29.65
CA ASN A 432 3.42 -21.66 -30.18
C ASN A 432 4.09 -20.32 -30.52
N ILE A 433 5.38 -20.15 -30.22
CA ILE A 433 6.15 -18.92 -30.53
C ILE A 433 7.02 -19.12 -31.79
N THR A 434 7.16 -20.37 -32.24
CA THR A 434 7.95 -20.75 -33.41
C THR A 434 7.11 -21.17 -34.65
N ASN A 435 5.80 -20.98 -34.62
CA ASN A 435 4.91 -21.18 -35.78
C ASN A 435 4.21 -19.89 -36.20
#